data_9858962b431b87fd0f8c1209ff0928f0
#
_entry.id   9858962b431b87fd0f8c1209ff0928f0
#
_cell.length_a   1.000
_cell.length_b   1.000
_cell.length_c   1.000
_cell.angle_alpha   90.00
_cell.angle_beta   90.00
_cell.angle_gamma   90.00
#
_symmetry.space_group_name_H-M   'P 1'
#
loop_
_entity.id
_entity.type
_entity.pdbx_description
1 polymer ?
#
loop_
_entity_poly.entity_id
_entity_poly.type
_entity_poly.pdbx_seq_one_letter_code
_entity_poly.pdbx_strand_id
1 'polypeptide(L)'
;MTGSGARTDVLTAEQRHLNMSRIRGKDTKPELQLRRLLHAAGLRYRLHGRELPGRPDLVFPKYRAVIFVHGCFWHRHHCPLFHWPKSREDFWQAKLNRNVERDRQTEARLQETGWRVLTVWECALRGKLRLTDAEVAERVSSWLRAGAFSGEVAGHGVPMGNPAASP
;
A
#
# COMPACT_ATOMS: atom_id res chain seq x y z
N MET A 1 29.31 -10.31 31.56
CA MET A 1 29.76 -9.89 30.20
C MET A 1 28.83 -10.49 29.17
N THR A 2 27.83 -9.77 28.77
CA THR A 2 26.86 -10.22 27.78
C THR A 2 27.00 -9.33 26.55
N GLY A 3 27.68 -9.87 25.53
CA GLY A 3 27.81 -9.23 24.24
C GLY A 3 26.49 -9.21 23.50
N SER A 4 25.85 -8.06 23.45
CA SER A 4 24.75 -7.78 22.55
C SER A 4 25.28 -7.79 21.11
N GLY A 5 25.11 -8.92 20.42
CA GLY A 5 25.41 -9.02 18.99
C GLY A 5 24.46 -8.14 18.20
N ALA A 6 24.91 -6.95 17.85
CA ALA A 6 24.27 -6.15 16.81
C ALA A 6 24.24 -7.01 15.54
N ARG A 7 23.06 -7.39 15.07
CA ARG A 7 22.87 -7.97 13.74
C ARG A 7 23.24 -6.91 12.72
N THR A 8 24.49 -6.92 12.32
CA THR A 8 24.99 -6.12 11.20
C THR A 8 24.24 -6.55 9.95
N ASP A 9 23.77 -5.59 9.19
CA ASP A 9 23.16 -5.80 7.88
C ASP A 9 24.13 -6.63 6.99
N VAL A 10 23.79 -7.89 6.77
CA VAL A 10 24.64 -8.91 6.16
C VAL A 10 24.78 -8.70 4.64
N LEU A 11 24.06 -7.73 4.07
CA LEU A 11 24.01 -7.50 2.62
C LEU A 11 25.07 -6.47 2.19
N THR A 12 25.86 -6.84 1.17
CA THR A 12 26.77 -5.89 0.52
C THR A 12 25.98 -4.78 -0.22
N ALA A 13 26.65 -3.68 -0.55
CA ALA A 13 26.03 -2.60 -1.33
C ALA A 13 25.50 -3.09 -2.67
N GLU A 14 26.20 -4.02 -3.32
CA GLU A 14 25.81 -4.65 -4.59
C GLU A 14 24.57 -5.55 -4.42
N GLN A 15 24.54 -6.36 -3.36
CA GLN A 15 23.40 -7.20 -3.05
C GLN A 15 22.15 -6.36 -2.73
N ARG A 16 22.31 -5.23 -2.03
CA ARG A 16 21.22 -4.28 -1.80
C ARG A 16 20.72 -3.66 -3.09
N HIS A 17 21.63 -3.21 -3.96
CA HIS A 17 21.27 -2.67 -5.27
C HIS A 17 20.52 -3.71 -6.11
N LEU A 18 21.00 -4.94 -6.13
CA LEU A 18 20.35 -6.03 -6.86
C LEU A 18 18.95 -6.36 -6.30
N ASN A 19 18.80 -6.38 -4.98
CA ASN A 19 17.50 -6.60 -4.35
C ASN A 19 16.54 -5.44 -4.63
N MET A 20 17.01 -4.20 -4.60
CA MET A 20 16.20 -3.02 -4.93
C MET A 20 15.79 -2.99 -6.41
N SER A 21 16.67 -3.41 -7.33
CA SER A 21 16.36 -3.48 -8.77
C SER A 21 15.34 -4.57 -9.12
N ARG A 22 15.21 -5.60 -8.27
CA ARG A 22 14.22 -6.69 -8.42
C ARG A 22 12.85 -6.35 -7.86
N ILE A 23 12.72 -5.24 -7.12
CA ILE A 23 11.41 -4.78 -6.62
C ILE A 23 10.61 -4.26 -7.81
N ARG A 24 9.60 -5.03 -8.19
CA ARG A 24 8.69 -4.64 -9.26
C ARG A 24 7.74 -3.57 -8.75
N GLY A 25 7.62 -2.47 -9.50
CA GLY A 25 6.66 -1.41 -9.19
C GLY A 25 5.22 -1.72 -9.63
N LYS A 26 4.98 -2.93 -10.17
CA LYS A 26 3.66 -3.42 -10.60
C LYS A 26 3.64 -4.95 -10.55
N ASP A 27 2.45 -5.52 -10.53
CA ASP A 27 2.23 -6.97 -10.45
C ASP A 27 2.91 -7.60 -9.22
N THR A 28 2.88 -6.88 -8.10
CA THR A 28 3.38 -7.37 -6.82
C THR A 28 2.51 -8.52 -6.29
N LYS A 29 3.05 -9.31 -5.38
CA LYS A 29 2.26 -10.41 -4.77
C LYS A 29 0.96 -9.94 -4.12
N PRO A 30 0.94 -8.85 -3.32
CA PRO A 30 -0.31 -8.31 -2.78
C PRO A 30 -1.30 -7.86 -3.87
N GLU A 31 -0.85 -7.20 -4.92
CA GLU A 31 -1.72 -6.82 -6.05
C GLU A 31 -2.35 -8.03 -6.73
N LEU A 32 -1.55 -9.06 -7.05
CA LEU A 32 -2.05 -10.27 -7.70
C LEU A 32 -3.03 -11.03 -6.79
N GLN A 33 -2.79 -11.06 -5.48
CA GLN A 33 -3.71 -11.65 -4.52
C GLN A 33 -5.04 -10.89 -4.52
N LEU A 34 -5.01 -9.57 -4.36
CA LEU A 34 -6.21 -8.74 -4.36
C LEU A 34 -7.02 -8.91 -5.65
N ARG A 35 -6.35 -8.89 -6.81
CA ARG A 35 -7.01 -9.09 -8.11
C ARG A 35 -7.81 -10.39 -8.16
N ARG A 36 -7.22 -11.50 -7.71
CA ARG A 36 -7.90 -12.80 -7.69
C ARG A 36 -9.12 -12.79 -6.76
N LEU A 37 -8.97 -12.22 -5.56
CA LEU A 37 -10.06 -12.11 -4.59
C LEU A 37 -11.24 -11.32 -5.14
N LEU A 38 -10.98 -10.15 -5.70
CA LEU A 38 -12.03 -9.29 -6.22
C LEU A 38 -12.70 -9.86 -7.47
N HIS A 39 -11.92 -10.50 -8.35
CA HIS A 39 -12.48 -11.19 -9.51
C HIS A 39 -13.37 -12.37 -9.10
N ALA A 40 -12.95 -13.17 -8.13
CA ALA A 40 -13.75 -14.25 -7.55
C ALA A 40 -15.03 -13.74 -6.88
N ALA A 41 -14.98 -12.54 -6.27
CA ALA A 41 -16.16 -11.86 -5.71
C ALA A 41 -17.10 -11.23 -6.77
N GLY A 42 -16.84 -11.47 -8.06
CA GLY A 42 -17.67 -10.95 -9.15
C GLY A 42 -17.38 -9.51 -9.56
N LEU A 43 -16.40 -8.87 -8.98
CA LEU A 43 -16.00 -7.50 -9.35
C LEU A 43 -15.19 -7.49 -10.65
N ARG A 44 -15.46 -6.49 -11.50
CA ARG A 44 -14.74 -6.29 -12.76
C ARG A 44 -14.08 -4.93 -12.76
N TYR A 45 -12.82 -4.90 -13.16
CA TYR A 45 -11.95 -3.73 -13.12
C TYR A 45 -11.01 -3.71 -14.32
N ARG A 46 -10.40 -2.57 -14.57
CA ARG A 46 -9.27 -2.39 -15.48
C ARG A 46 -7.98 -2.31 -14.68
N LEU A 47 -6.89 -2.78 -15.27
CA LEU A 47 -5.57 -2.74 -14.64
C LEU A 47 -4.81 -1.47 -15.05
N HIS A 48 -4.01 -0.96 -14.10
CA HIS A 48 -3.03 0.08 -14.35
C HIS A 48 -3.61 1.29 -15.10
N GLY A 49 -4.45 2.08 -14.45
CA GLY A 49 -5.06 3.31 -15.01
C GLY A 49 -4.00 4.35 -15.41
N ARG A 50 -3.37 4.16 -16.58
CA ARG A 50 -2.23 4.97 -17.06
C ARG A 50 -2.63 6.42 -17.31
N GLU A 51 -3.88 6.65 -17.64
CA GLU A 51 -4.49 7.96 -17.89
C GLU A 51 -4.84 8.71 -16.60
N LEU A 52 -4.85 8.04 -15.46
CA LEU A 52 -5.24 8.62 -14.17
C LEU A 52 -4.01 9.01 -13.33
N PRO A 53 -4.11 10.07 -12.50
CA PRO A 53 -3.07 10.44 -11.56
C PRO A 53 -2.61 9.25 -10.72
N GLY A 54 -1.29 9.10 -10.56
CA GLY A 54 -0.69 8.02 -9.76
C GLY A 54 -0.76 6.62 -10.36
N ARG A 55 -1.43 6.43 -11.50
CA ARG A 55 -1.59 5.14 -12.19
C ARG A 55 -2.11 4.06 -11.26
N PRO A 56 -3.38 4.16 -10.81
CA PRO A 56 -3.98 3.20 -9.89
C PRO A 56 -3.83 1.75 -10.35
N ASP A 57 -3.66 0.84 -9.41
CA ASP A 57 -3.51 -0.60 -9.71
C ASP A 57 -4.79 -1.19 -10.29
N LEU A 58 -5.93 -0.78 -9.77
CA LEU A 58 -7.26 -1.22 -10.21
C LEU A 58 -8.16 -0.01 -10.44
N VAL A 59 -8.90 -0.03 -11.56
CA VAL A 59 -9.88 1.02 -11.91
C VAL A 59 -11.25 0.38 -12.07
N PHE A 60 -12.24 0.92 -11.36
CA PHE A 60 -13.64 0.50 -11.41
C PHE A 60 -14.50 1.60 -12.04
N PRO A 61 -14.63 1.66 -13.37
CA PRO A 61 -15.36 2.74 -14.03
C PRO A 61 -16.83 2.82 -13.58
N LYS A 62 -17.48 1.67 -13.38
CA LYS A 62 -18.87 1.56 -12.91
C LYS A 62 -19.11 2.31 -11.58
N TYR A 63 -18.13 2.29 -10.69
CA TYR A 63 -18.20 2.91 -9.38
C TYR A 63 -17.51 4.28 -9.32
N ARG A 64 -16.87 4.70 -10.41
CA ARG A 64 -15.96 5.84 -10.48
C ARG A 64 -14.94 5.80 -9.34
N ALA A 65 -14.35 4.63 -9.15
CA ALA A 65 -13.46 4.33 -8.05
C ALA A 65 -12.14 3.71 -8.54
N VAL A 66 -11.09 3.98 -7.80
CA VAL A 66 -9.76 3.39 -8.02
C VAL A 66 -9.25 2.75 -6.73
N ILE A 67 -8.39 1.76 -6.88
CA ILE A 67 -7.71 1.12 -5.75
C ILE A 67 -6.21 1.17 -5.98
N PHE A 68 -5.49 1.61 -4.94
CA PHE A 68 -4.06 1.45 -4.80
C PHE A 68 -3.76 0.31 -3.83
N VAL A 69 -2.79 -0.52 -4.16
CA VAL A 69 -2.25 -1.54 -3.27
C VAL A 69 -0.88 -1.07 -2.78
N HIS A 70 -0.84 -0.60 -1.53
CA HIS A 70 0.36 0.01 -0.97
C HIS A 70 1.15 -0.96 -0.10
N GLY A 71 2.45 -1.08 -0.39
CA GLY A 71 3.40 -1.74 0.48
C GLY A 71 3.62 -0.91 1.76
N CYS A 72 3.48 -1.53 2.92
CA CYS A 72 3.51 -0.82 4.20
C CYS A 72 4.85 -0.10 4.45
N PHE A 73 5.96 -0.67 4.03
CA PHE A 73 7.26 -0.04 4.14
C PHE A 73 7.37 1.23 3.27
N TRP A 74 7.00 1.13 2.00
CA TRP A 74 7.22 2.20 1.02
C TRP A 74 6.37 3.44 1.26
N HIS A 75 5.22 3.26 1.90
CA HIS A 75 4.24 4.32 2.16
C HIS A 75 4.10 4.68 3.64
N ARG A 76 5.07 4.28 4.48
CA ARG A 76 5.13 4.58 5.92
C ARG A 76 3.83 4.23 6.65
N HIS A 77 3.27 3.08 6.38
CA HIS A 77 2.04 2.66 7.06
C HIS A 77 2.34 2.25 8.51
N HIS A 78 1.59 2.81 9.45
CA HIS A 78 1.74 2.53 10.87
C HIS A 78 1.19 1.14 11.24
N CYS A 79 1.98 0.11 10.98
CA CYS A 79 1.63 -1.28 11.28
C CYS A 79 2.90 -2.11 11.57
N PRO A 80 2.76 -3.35 12.07
CA PRO A 80 3.93 -4.20 12.39
C PRO A 80 4.82 -4.58 11.20
N LEU A 81 4.41 -4.34 9.97
CA LEU A 81 5.25 -4.55 8.79
C LEU A 81 6.18 -3.38 8.48
N PHE A 82 5.96 -2.23 9.13
CA PHE A 82 6.80 -1.06 8.95
C PHE A 82 7.82 -0.93 10.07
N HIS A 83 9.09 -0.84 9.69
CA HIS A 83 10.19 -0.51 10.60
C HIS A 83 11.14 0.47 9.91
N TRP A 84 11.58 1.50 10.65
CA TRP A 84 12.60 2.40 10.17
C TRP A 84 13.92 1.64 9.94
N PRO A 85 14.57 1.80 8.78
CA PRO A 85 15.91 1.27 8.57
C PRO A 85 16.90 1.89 9.55
N LYS A 86 17.77 1.06 10.14
CA LYS A 86 18.79 1.51 11.11
C LYS A 86 20.03 2.14 10.46
N SER A 87 20.15 2.07 9.14
CA SER A 87 21.25 2.65 8.39
C SER A 87 20.73 3.67 7.39
N ARG A 88 21.49 4.74 7.15
CA ARG A 88 21.14 5.84 6.23
C ARG A 88 19.76 6.43 6.53
N GLU A 89 19.50 6.72 7.79
CA GLU A 89 18.20 7.18 8.28
C GLU A 89 17.69 8.41 7.52
N ASP A 90 18.52 9.43 7.35
CA ASP A 90 18.15 10.67 6.63
C ASP A 90 17.69 10.40 5.19
N PHE A 91 18.41 9.50 4.49
CA PHE A 91 18.04 9.11 3.13
C PHE A 91 16.66 8.44 3.10
N TRP A 92 16.41 7.50 4.02
CA TRP A 92 15.14 6.79 4.07
C TRP A 92 13.99 7.70 4.50
N GLN A 93 14.22 8.57 5.48
CA GLN A 93 13.21 9.55 5.90
C GLN A 93 12.81 10.44 4.73
N ALA A 94 13.79 11.04 4.03
CA ALA A 94 13.51 11.88 2.87
C ALA A 94 12.78 11.13 1.76
N LYS A 95 13.18 9.89 1.48
CA LYS A 95 12.58 9.07 0.41
C LYS A 95 11.13 8.67 0.74
N LEU A 96 10.90 8.15 1.94
CA LEU A 96 9.58 7.67 2.35
C LEU A 96 8.60 8.83 2.56
N ASN A 97 9.07 9.97 3.07
CA ASN A 97 8.24 11.19 3.21
C ASN A 97 7.79 11.71 1.85
N ARG A 98 8.68 11.71 0.85
CA ARG A 98 8.30 12.08 -0.54
C ARG A 98 7.26 11.12 -1.12
N ASN A 99 7.33 9.84 -0.81
CA ASN A 99 6.30 8.90 -1.25
C ASN A 99 4.94 9.24 -0.64
N VAL A 100 4.88 9.44 0.67
CA VAL A 100 3.64 9.83 1.37
C VAL A 100 3.04 11.11 0.81
N GLU A 101 3.87 12.14 0.60
CA GLU A 101 3.40 13.42 0.03
C GLU A 101 2.87 13.24 -1.39
N ARG A 102 3.56 12.46 -2.22
CA ARG A 102 3.10 12.15 -3.58
C ARG A 102 1.76 11.40 -3.56
N ASP A 103 1.57 10.48 -2.61
CA ASP A 103 0.31 9.73 -2.47
C ASP A 103 -0.84 10.66 -2.13
N ARG A 104 -0.65 11.61 -1.20
CA ARG A 104 -1.64 12.63 -0.85
C ARG A 104 -2.02 13.50 -2.04
N GLN A 105 -1.03 13.98 -2.80
CA GLN A 105 -1.27 14.79 -4.00
C GLN A 105 -2.01 13.99 -5.07
N THR A 106 -1.67 12.72 -5.23
CA THR A 106 -2.35 11.81 -6.16
C THR A 106 -3.81 11.63 -5.80
N GLU A 107 -4.08 11.36 -4.52
CA GLU A 107 -5.45 11.21 -4.01
C GLU A 107 -6.27 12.48 -4.22
N ALA A 108 -5.72 13.64 -3.85
CA ALA A 108 -6.38 14.93 -4.04
C ALA A 108 -6.77 15.17 -5.52
N ARG A 109 -5.84 14.95 -6.46
CA ARG A 109 -6.10 15.10 -7.91
C ARG A 109 -7.17 14.15 -8.42
N LEU A 110 -7.20 12.92 -7.94
CA LEU A 110 -8.23 11.95 -8.30
C LEU A 110 -9.60 12.41 -7.81
N GLN A 111 -9.69 12.86 -6.56
CA GLN A 111 -10.92 13.35 -5.97
C GLN A 111 -11.45 14.63 -6.65
N GLU A 112 -10.57 15.58 -7.00
CA GLU A 112 -10.91 16.77 -7.78
C GLU A 112 -11.58 16.43 -9.11
N THR A 113 -11.19 15.31 -9.73
CA THR A 113 -11.80 14.82 -10.98
C THR A 113 -12.95 13.84 -10.75
N GLY A 114 -13.42 13.70 -9.50
CA GLY A 114 -14.59 12.91 -9.13
C GLY A 114 -14.32 11.41 -8.98
N TRP A 115 -13.06 11.00 -8.87
CA TRP A 115 -12.71 9.62 -8.58
C TRP A 115 -12.68 9.37 -7.07
N ARG A 116 -13.22 8.24 -6.67
CA ARG A 116 -13.14 7.73 -5.30
C ARG A 116 -11.88 6.89 -5.15
N VAL A 117 -11.21 6.99 -4.01
CA VAL A 117 -9.90 6.35 -3.80
C VAL A 117 -9.96 5.40 -2.60
N LEU A 118 -9.59 4.14 -2.82
CA LEU A 118 -9.38 3.16 -1.76
C LEU A 118 -7.91 2.74 -1.74
N THR A 119 -7.30 2.76 -0.57
CA THR A 119 -5.99 2.17 -0.35
C THR A 119 -6.13 0.83 0.34
N VAL A 120 -5.61 -0.23 -0.28
CA VAL A 120 -5.49 -1.55 0.35
C VAL A 120 -4.04 -1.75 0.77
N TRP A 121 -3.83 -1.85 2.07
CA TRP A 121 -2.50 -1.99 2.65
C TRP A 121 -2.01 -3.44 2.61
N GLU A 122 -0.73 -3.61 2.37
CA GLU A 122 -0.08 -4.92 2.37
C GLU A 122 -0.38 -5.75 3.63
N CYS A 123 -0.48 -5.11 4.81
CA CYS A 123 -0.78 -5.77 6.07
C CYS A 123 -2.19 -6.36 6.14
N ALA A 124 -3.12 -5.93 5.29
CA ALA A 124 -4.42 -6.58 5.15
C ALA A 124 -4.32 -7.94 4.46
N LEU A 125 -3.30 -8.14 3.63
CA LEU A 125 -3.13 -9.30 2.77
C LEU A 125 -2.08 -10.28 3.27
N ARG A 126 -1.13 -9.83 4.09
CA ARG A 126 -0.06 -10.67 4.63
C ARG A 126 0.36 -10.27 6.04
N GLY A 127 1.13 -11.14 6.69
CA GLY A 127 1.61 -10.94 8.05
C GLY A 127 0.63 -11.44 9.12
N LYS A 128 0.95 -11.19 10.38
CA LYS A 128 0.19 -11.71 11.52
C LYS A 128 -1.20 -11.10 11.65
N LEU A 129 -1.36 -9.87 11.19
CA LEU A 129 -2.62 -9.12 11.29
C LEU A 129 -3.45 -9.17 10.00
N ARG A 130 -3.08 -10.02 9.04
CA ARG A 130 -3.83 -10.12 7.79
C ARG A 130 -5.29 -10.49 8.01
N LEU A 131 -6.14 -9.93 7.18
CA LEU A 131 -7.53 -10.32 7.08
C LEU A 131 -7.67 -11.66 6.35
N THR A 132 -8.79 -12.33 6.53
CA THR A 132 -9.15 -13.44 5.65
C THR A 132 -9.47 -12.93 4.24
N ASP A 133 -9.38 -13.78 3.25
CA ASP A 133 -9.73 -13.44 1.86
C ASP A 133 -11.17 -12.93 1.75
N ALA A 134 -12.10 -13.55 2.51
CA ALA A 134 -13.49 -13.14 2.57
C ALA A 134 -13.66 -11.74 3.18
N GLU A 135 -12.95 -11.42 4.26
CA GLU A 135 -12.98 -10.08 4.87
C GLU A 135 -12.45 -9.01 3.93
N VAL A 136 -11.34 -9.27 3.21
CA VAL A 136 -10.81 -8.33 2.22
C VAL A 136 -11.84 -8.06 1.14
N ALA A 137 -12.39 -9.13 0.53
CA ALA A 137 -13.38 -9.01 -0.53
C ALA A 137 -14.63 -8.27 -0.07
N GLU A 138 -15.12 -8.56 1.15
CA GLU A 138 -16.30 -7.89 1.71
C GLU A 138 -16.04 -6.41 2.00
N ARG A 139 -14.92 -6.05 2.61
CA ARG A 139 -14.60 -4.64 2.90
C ARG A 139 -14.47 -3.80 1.63
N VAL A 140 -13.80 -4.32 0.61
CA VAL A 140 -13.69 -3.64 -0.69
C VAL A 140 -15.06 -3.51 -1.36
N SER A 141 -15.83 -4.59 -1.40
CA SER A 141 -17.16 -4.59 -2.01
C SER A 141 -18.12 -3.63 -1.31
N SER A 142 -18.13 -3.63 0.02
CA SER A 142 -18.94 -2.71 0.83
C SER A 142 -18.54 -1.26 0.58
N TRP A 143 -17.25 -0.95 0.55
CA TRP A 143 -16.77 0.40 0.25
C TRP A 143 -17.18 0.86 -1.16
N LEU A 144 -17.06 0.00 -2.16
CA LEU A 144 -17.50 0.32 -3.53
C LEU A 144 -19.00 0.68 -3.58
N ARG A 145 -19.84 -0.03 -2.82
CA ARG A 145 -21.29 0.21 -2.75
C ARG A 145 -21.66 1.43 -1.91
N ALA A 146 -20.91 1.69 -0.84
CA ALA A 146 -21.25 2.73 0.14
C ALA A 146 -21.08 4.17 -0.36
N GLY A 147 -20.31 4.41 -1.40
CA GLY A 147 -20.17 5.74 -2.00
C GLY A 147 -19.17 6.68 -1.30
N ALA A 148 -18.44 6.25 -0.28
CA ALA A 148 -17.42 7.07 0.36
C ALA A 148 -16.31 7.51 -0.60
N PHE A 149 -15.85 8.76 -0.48
CA PHE A 149 -14.84 9.35 -1.37
C PHE A 149 -13.45 8.74 -1.19
N SER A 150 -13.08 8.43 0.05
CA SER A 150 -11.84 7.76 0.37
C SER A 150 -12.06 6.64 1.37
N GLY A 151 -11.11 5.73 1.46
CA GLY A 151 -11.13 4.64 2.41
C GLY A 151 -9.81 3.86 2.44
N GLU A 152 -9.69 3.04 3.45
CA GLU A 152 -8.53 2.17 3.63
C GLU A 152 -8.98 0.78 4.07
N VAL A 153 -8.22 -0.24 3.64
CA VAL A 153 -8.34 -1.61 4.14
C VAL A 153 -6.97 -2.01 4.67
N ALA A 154 -6.88 -2.17 5.98
CA ALA A 154 -5.68 -2.56 6.71
C ALA A 154 -5.90 -3.85 7.49
N GLY A 155 -4.84 -4.42 8.05
CA GLY A 155 -4.91 -5.62 8.89
C GLY A 155 -5.70 -5.41 10.18
N HIS A 156 -6.01 -6.50 10.89
CA HIS A 156 -6.73 -6.45 12.16
C HIS A 156 -6.06 -5.54 13.19
N GLY A 157 -6.84 -4.67 13.84
CA GLY A 157 -6.36 -3.78 14.90
C GLY A 157 -5.39 -2.69 14.46
N VAL A 158 -5.14 -2.54 13.16
CA VAL A 158 -4.31 -1.45 12.64
C VAL A 158 -5.18 -0.19 12.54
N PRO A 159 -4.73 0.94 13.12
CA PRO A 159 -5.48 2.19 13.03
C PRO A 159 -5.70 2.60 11.58
N MET A 160 -6.90 3.07 11.29
CA MET A 160 -7.23 3.67 10.00
C MET A 160 -6.70 5.11 9.98
N GLY A 161 -6.09 5.48 8.88
CA GLY A 161 -5.47 6.79 8.69
C GLY A 161 -3.94 6.72 8.71
N ASN A 162 -3.35 7.40 7.75
CA ASN A 162 -1.91 7.61 7.77
C ASN A 162 -1.61 8.64 8.86
N PRO A 163 -0.73 8.39 9.84
CA PRO A 163 -0.42 9.39 10.85
C PRO A 163 0.02 10.66 10.11
N ALA A 164 -0.69 11.75 10.39
CA ALA A 164 -0.25 13.07 9.98
C ALA A 164 1.22 13.18 10.35
N ALA A 165 2.01 13.78 9.47
CA ALA A 165 3.40 14.05 9.73
C ALA A 165 3.51 14.69 11.12
N SER A 166 3.98 13.92 12.10
CA SER A 166 4.49 14.49 13.32
C SER A 166 5.87 15.03 13.04
N PRO A 167 6.19 16.20 13.59
CA PRO A 167 7.38 16.95 13.25
C PRO A 167 8.67 16.18 13.46
#